data_cb510f8531b69c395fd2dc0176d1a1fe
#
_entry.id   cb510f8531b69c395fd2dc0176d1a1fe
#
_cell.length_a   1.000
_cell.length_b   1.000
_cell.length_c   1.000
_cell.angle_alpha   90.00
_cell.angle_beta   90.00
_cell.angle_gamma   90.00
#
_symmetry.space_group_name_H-M   'P 1'
#
loop_
_entity.id
_entity.type
_entity.pdbx_description
1 polymer ?
#
loop_
_entity_poly.entity_id
_entity_poly.type
_entity_poly.pdbx_seq_one_letter_code
_entity_poly.pdbx_strand_id
1 'polypeptide(L)'
;MVPPLLAFLACLPVHAAVQVKDDAGTTITLARPAQRIVSLAPHLTELLFAAGAGAQVVGVGAYSDFPAAAKALPRVGDAAMLDLERILALKPDLLVV
;
A
#
# COMPACT_ATOMS: atom_id res chain seq x y z
N MET A 1 7.96 28.87 -32.87
CA MET A 1 8.57 27.96 -32.15
C MET A 1 7.80 27.48 -31.04
N VAL A 2 7.52 26.30 -31.06
CA VAL A 2 6.60 25.75 -30.18
C VAL A 2 7.06 24.69 -29.30
N PRO A 3 8.26 24.30 -29.39
CA PRO A 3 8.79 23.20 -28.62
C PRO A 3 8.48 23.21 -27.15
N PRO A 4 8.47 24.31 -26.52
CA PRO A 4 8.24 24.34 -25.08
C PRO A 4 6.91 23.73 -24.74
N LEU A 5 6.04 23.78 -25.65
CA LEU A 5 4.74 23.26 -25.41
C LEU A 5 4.75 21.78 -25.24
N LEU A 6 5.62 21.12 -25.96
CA LEU A 6 5.72 19.69 -25.86
C LEU A 6 6.22 19.27 -24.50
N ALA A 7 7.21 19.98 -24.01
CA ALA A 7 7.76 19.65 -22.71
C ALA A 7 6.69 19.79 -21.65
N PHE A 8 5.85 20.75 -21.83
CA PHE A 8 4.80 20.97 -20.89
C PHE A 8 3.84 19.80 -20.85
N LEU A 9 3.51 19.26 -21.98
CA LEU A 9 2.61 18.13 -22.03
C LEU A 9 3.17 16.91 -21.33
N ALA A 10 4.45 16.77 -21.35
CA ALA A 10 5.07 15.62 -20.73
C ALA A 10 4.84 15.56 -19.22
N CYS A 11 4.43 16.65 -18.64
CA CYS A 11 4.18 16.69 -17.21
C CYS A 11 2.76 16.28 -16.83
N LEU A 12 1.89 16.11 -17.78
CA LEU A 12 0.50 15.86 -17.49
C LEU A 12 0.17 14.52 -16.86
N PRO A 13 0.72 13.41 -17.28
CA PRO A 13 0.30 12.12 -16.78
C PRO A 13 0.84 11.80 -15.40
N VAL A 14 0.60 12.68 -14.47
CA VAL A 14 1.10 12.49 -13.14
C VAL A 14 0.26 11.52 -12.34
N HIS A 15 -0.98 11.40 -12.67
CA HIS A 15 -1.91 10.60 -11.89
C HIS A 15 -2.37 9.36 -12.62
N ALA A 16 -1.46 8.72 -13.31
CA ALA A 16 -1.81 7.50 -14.00
C ALA A 16 -2.32 6.47 -13.01
N ALA A 17 -3.35 5.77 -13.39
CA ALA A 17 -3.89 4.70 -12.58
C ALA A 17 -2.85 3.58 -12.46
N VAL A 18 -2.86 2.91 -11.32
CA VAL A 18 -2.00 1.76 -11.08
C VAL A 18 -2.78 0.51 -11.39
N GLN A 19 -2.21 -0.36 -12.20
CA GLN A 19 -2.84 -1.63 -12.54
C GLN A 19 -1.94 -2.79 -12.13
N VAL A 20 -2.55 -3.79 -11.49
CA VAL A 20 -1.85 -5.00 -11.07
C VAL A 20 -2.69 -6.19 -11.47
N LYS A 21 -2.05 -7.21 -12.01
CA LYS A 21 -2.73 -8.43 -12.38
C LYS A 21 -2.40 -9.51 -11.36
N ASP A 22 -3.42 -10.16 -10.80
CA ASP A 22 -3.19 -11.23 -9.83
C ASP A 22 -2.98 -12.58 -10.54
N ASP A 23 -2.78 -13.63 -9.75
CA ASP A 23 -2.52 -14.96 -10.28
C ASP A 23 -3.70 -15.55 -11.05
N ALA A 24 -4.88 -15.08 -10.77
CA ALA A 24 -6.08 -15.54 -11.48
C ALA A 24 -6.32 -14.76 -12.77
N GLY A 25 -5.47 -13.79 -13.06
CA GLY A 25 -5.61 -12.99 -14.25
C GLY A 25 -6.51 -11.78 -14.09
N THR A 26 -6.99 -11.54 -12.87
CA THR A 26 -7.83 -10.38 -12.61
C THR A 26 -6.97 -9.12 -12.56
N THR A 27 -7.39 -8.10 -13.27
CA THR A 27 -6.69 -6.82 -13.24
C THR A 27 -7.27 -5.94 -12.16
N ILE A 28 -6.42 -5.47 -11.26
CA ILE A 28 -6.82 -4.54 -10.21
C ILE A 28 -6.33 -3.17 -10.61
N THR A 29 -7.22 -2.21 -10.63
CA THR A 29 -6.88 -0.84 -11.01
C THR A 29 -7.15 0.08 -9.85
N LEU A 30 -6.13 0.84 -9.46
CA LEU A 30 -6.27 1.87 -8.45
C LEU A 30 -6.19 3.23 -9.14
N ALA A 31 -7.01 4.16 -8.68
CA ALA A 31 -7.01 5.51 -9.25
C ALA A 31 -5.66 6.19 -9.07
N ARG A 32 -4.91 5.78 -8.06
CA ARG A 32 -3.59 6.32 -7.76
C ARG A 32 -2.85 5.29 -6.91
N PRO A 33 -1.54 5.43 -6.76
CA PRO A 33 -0.78 4.52 -5.89
C PRO A 33 -1.35 4.49 -4.48
N ALA A 34 -1.33 3.33 -3.86
CA ALA A 34 -1.81 3.19 -2.49
C ALA A 34 -0.98 4.06 -1.56
N GLN A 35 -1.64 4.76 -0.66
CA GLN A 35 -1.00 5.65 0.29
C GLN A 35 -1.22 5.25 1.73
N ARG A 36 -2.20 4.40 1.97
CA ARG A 36 -2.50 3.92 3.32
C ARG A 36 -2.73 2.43 3.25
N ILE A 37 -1.71 1.68 3.63
CA ILE A 37 -1.70 0.23 3.48
C ILE A 37 -1.81 -0.43 4.85
N VAL A 38 -2.70 -1.40 4.97
CA VAL A 38 -2.75 -2.28 6.13
C VAL A 38 -2.28 -3.66 5.67
N SER A 39 -1.25 -4.17 6.33
CA SER A 39 -0.66 -5.47 6.02
C SER A 39 -1.02 -6.47 7.10
N LEU A 40 -1.66 -7.55 6.74
CA LEU A 40 -2.20 -8.50 7.71
C LEU A 40 -1.28 -9.68 8.04
N ALA A 41 -0.18 -9.82 7.34
CA ALA A 41 0.73 -10.93 7.58
C ALA A 41 2.17 -10.43 7.75
N PRO A 42 2.94 -11.01 8.67
CA PRO A 42 4.31 -10.57 8.92
C PRO A 42 5.20 -10.57 7.70
N HIS A 43 5.14 -11.62 6.89
CA HIS A 43 5.99 -11.69 5.70
C HIS A 43 5.62 -10.64 4.66
N LEU A 44 4.35 -10.27 4.58
CA LEU A 44 3.93 -9.22 3.67
C LEU A 44 4.41 -7.86 4.16
N THR A 45 4.42 -7.64 5.46
CA THR A 45 4.97 -6.42 6.03
C THR A 45 6.44 -6.27 5.67
N GLU A 46 7.21 -7.35 5.81
CA GLU A 46 8.62 -7.33 5.44
C GLU A 46 8.81 -7.00 3.96
N LEU A 47 8.00 -7.61 3.09
CA LEU A 47 8.09 -7.36 1.67
C LEU A 47 7.77 -5.91 1.32
N LEU A 48 6.76 -5.34 1.96
CA LEU A 48 6.39 -3.94 1.72
C LEU A 48 7.53 -2.99 2.08
N PHE A 49 8.15 -3.21 3.23
CA PHE A 49 9.28 -2.38 3.62
C PHE A 49 10.47 -2.58 2.69
N ALA A 50 10.73 -3.82 2.29
CA ALA A 50 11.84 -4.11 1.39
C ALA A 50 11.61 -3.48 0.01
N ALA A 51 10.38 -3.38 -0.41
CA ALA A 51 10.03 -2.78 -1.70
C ALA A 51 9.98 -1.26 -1.67
N GLY A 52 10.21 -0.65 -0.52
CA GLY A 52 10.20 0.80 -0.41
C GLY A 52 8.84 1.39 -0.09
N ALA A 53 7.86 0.57 0.28
CA ALA A 53 6.51 1.05 0.58
C ALA A 53 6.26 1.23 2.08
N GLY A 54 7.30 1.15 2.90
CA GLY A 54 7.14 1.23 4.35
C GLY A 54 6.46 2.50 4.83
N ALA A 55 6.69 3.62 4.16
CA ALA A 55 6.10 4.89 4.56
C ALA A 55 4.58 4.91 4.39
N GLN A 56 4.05 4.05 3.53
CA GLN A 56 2.62 3.97 3.28
C GLN A 56 1.91 2.99 4.21
N VAL A 57 2.65 2.16 4.94
CA VAL A 57 2.04 1.17 5.84
C VAL A 57 1.56 1.88 7.09
N VAL A 58 0.26 1.80 7.36
CA VAL A 58 -0.36 2.49 8.50
C VAL A 58 -0.84 1.53 9.58
N GLY A 59 -0.84 0.23 9.31
CA GLY A 59 -1.23 -0.77 10.28
C GLY A 59 -0.71 -2.12 9.87
N VAL A 60 -0.45 -2.99 10.83
CA VAL A 60 0.13 -4.30 10.57
C VAL A 60 -0.55 -5.37 11.41
N GLY A 61 -0.49 -6.59 10.95
CA GLY A 61 -0.95 -7.73 11.72
C GLY A 61 -0.03 -8.00 12.91
N ALA A 62 -0.53 -8.80 13.84
CA ALA A 62 0.27 -9.22 14.97
C ALA A 62 1.54 -9.90 14.49
N TYR A 63 2.59 -9.80 15.29
CA TYR A 63 3.89 -10.39 14.98
C TYR A 63 4.64 -9.78 13.80
N SER A 64 4.20 -8.65 13.29
CA SER A 64 4.91 -7.91 12.26
C SER A 64 5.99 -7.06 12.93
N ASP A 65 7.08 -7.69 13.32
CA ASP A 65 8.11 -7.06 14.12
C ASP A 65 9.37 -6.71 13.34
N PHE A 66 9.39 -7.01 12.08
CA PHE A 66 10.55 -6.71 11.25
C PHE A 66 10.10 -6.03 9.96
N PRO A 67 10.81 -4.98 9.54
CA PRO A 67 11.94 -4.34 10.21
C PRO A 67 11.51 -3.60 11.48
N ALA A 68 12.48 -3.08 12.20
CA ALA A 68 12.21 -2.43 13.48
C ALA A 68 11.13 -1.34 13.38
N ALA A 69 11.08 -0.64 12.26
CA ALA A 69 10.09 0.41 12.03
C ALA A 69 8.66 -0.13 12.09
N ALA A 70 8.46 -1.40 11.78
CA ALA A 70 7.12 -2.00 11.82
C ALA A 70 6.59 -2.13 13.24
N LYS A 71 7.48 -2.21 14.23
CA LYS A 71 7.05 -2.37 15.61
C LYS A 71 6.25 -1.18 16.12
N ALA A 72 6.48 -0.01 15.58
CA ALA A 72 5.81 1.19 16.02
C ALA A 72 4.42 1.36 15.41
N LEU A 73 4.04 0.51 14.46
CA LEU A 73 2.76 0.65 13.77
C LEU A 73 1.62 0.01 14.55
N PRO A 74 0.40 0.56 14.43
CA PRO A 74 -0.77 -0.03 15.07
C PRO A 74 -0.99 -1.47 14.65
N ARG A 75 -1.33 -2.32 15.61
CA ARG A 75 -1.64 -3.73 15.36
C ARG A 75 -3.13 -3.89 15.13
N VAL A 76 -3.49 -4.64 14.09
CA VAL A 76 -4.89 -4.82 13.74
C VAL A 76 -5.34 -6.27 13.93
N GLY A 77 -4.62 -7.03 14.73
CA GLY A 77 -4.95 -8.43 15.00
C GLY A 77 -4.18 -9.37 14.11
N ASP A 78 -4.61 -10.62 14.08
CA ASP A 78 -3.94 -11.63 13.27
C ASP A 78 -4.97 -12.33 12.36
N ALA A 79 -4.50 -13.34 11.61
CA ALA A 79 -5.36 -14.02 10.66
C ALA A 79 -6.57 -14.69 11.33
N ALA A 80 -6.46 -15.05 12.59
CA ALA A 80 -7.55 -15.71 13.32
C ALA A 80 -8.53 -14.70 13.90
N MET A 81 -8.07 -13.49 14.21
CA MET A 81 -8.94 -12.49 14.82
C MET A 81 -8.48 -11.09 14.43
N LEU A 82 -9.20 -10.50 13.51
CA LEU A 82 -8.91 -9.14 13.04
C LEU A 82 -9.72 -8.13 13.84
N ASP A 83 -9.10 -6.98 14.09
CA ASP A 83 -9.76 -5.86 14.71
C ASP A 83 -10.30 -4.95 13.61
N LEU A 84 -11.51 -5.23 13.16
CA LEU A 84 -12.10 -4.50 12.04
C LEU A 84 -12.31 -3.03 12.35
N GLU A 85 -12.64 -2.71 13.59
CA GLU A 85 -12.82 -1.30 13.96
C GLU A 85 -11.53 -0.52 13.80
N ARG A 86 -10.41 -1.12 14.21
CA ARG A 86 -9.12 -0.47 14.09
C ARG A 86 -8.72 -0.32 12.64
N ILE A 87 -8.97 -1.35 11.84
CA ILE A 87 -8.69 -1.28 10.40
C ILE A 87 -9.46 -0.13 9.77
N LEU A 88 -10.75 -0.03 10.06
CA LEU A 88 -11.57 1.03 9.50
C LEU A 88 -11.12 2.41 9.98
N ALA A 89 -10.69 2.51 11.22
CA ALA A 89 -10.21 3.79 11.76
C ALA A 89 -8.93 4.25 11.08
N LEU A 90 -8.13 3.33 10.57
CA LEU A 90 -6.90 3.66 9.86
C LEU A 90 -7.16 4.12 8.42
N LYS A 91 -8.36 3.93 7.93
CA LYS A 91 -8.79 4.35 6.59
C LYS A 91 -7.83 3.88 5.50
N PRO A 92 -7.61 2.57 5.39
CA PRO A 92 -6.69 2.07 4.37
C PRO A 92 -7.29 2.20 2.97
N ASP A 93 -6.45 2.42 2.00
CA ASP A 93 -6.85 2.31 0.60
C ASP A 93 -6.34 1.00 -0.03
N LEU A 94 -5.58 0.22 0.73
CA LEU A 94 -5.14 -1.10 0.30
C LEU A 94 -4.98 -2.01 1.50
N LEU A 95 -5.53 -3.20 1.41
CA LEU A 95 -5.39 -4.23 2.43
C LEU A 95 -4.66 -5.40 1.80
N VAL A 96 -3.53 -5.78 2.40
CA VAL A 96 -2.70 -6.87 1.87
C VAL A 96 -2.82 -8.07 2.79
N VAL A 97 -3.26 -9.17 2.24
CA VAL A 97 -3.51 -10.40 2.99
C VAL A 97 -2.76 -11.59 2.40
#